data_04371703013737f1a1555d36df8391e7
#
_entry.id   04371703013737f1a1555d36df8391e7
#
_cell.length_a   1.000
_cell.length_b   1.000
_cell.length_c   1.000
_cell.angle_alpha   90.00
_cell.angle_beta   90.00
_cell.angle_gamma   90.00
#
_symmetry.space_group_name_H-M   'P 1'
#
loop_
_entity.id
_entity.type
_entity.pdbx_description
1 polymer ?
#
loop_
_entity_poly.entity_id
_entity_poly.type
_entity_poly.pdbx_seq_one_letter_code
_entity_poly.pdbx_strand_id
1 'polypeptide(L)'
;MPDENVNYPFMAFNFAIEIKVEGVAMQICDAAFSECDGLEMTMDVKTIREGGNNGKQIRLTGPINYASLTLKRGMTETFDLWKWVELMQTNPETRADAEVVVFSPDKQVKAKFLLSRCIPVKLKAPPLNAKDGGVAIEELQLAYESLRLDTES
;
A
#
# COMPACT_ATOMS: atom_id res chain seq x y z
N MET A 1 -32.21 21.56 -8.99
CA MET A 1 -31.36 20.71 -9.80
C MET A 1 -30.00 20.59 -9.19
N PRO A 2 -29.52 19.37 -9.00
CA PRO A 2 -28.15 19.24 -8.54
C PRO A 2 -27.19 19.82 -9.59
N ASP A 3 -26.22 20.53 -9.12
CA ASP A 3 -25.21 21.12 -9.97
C ASP A 3 -24.34 19.99 -10.52
N GLU A 4 -24.37 19.77 -11.83
CA GLU A 4 -23.66 18.68 -12.48
C GLU A 4 -22.15 18.80 -12.37
N ASN A 5 -21.64 19.94 -11.95
CA ASN A 5 -20.20 20.18 -11.84
C ASN A 5 -19.64 19.99 -10.43
N VAL A 6 -20.46 19.56 -9.49
CA VAL A 6 -19.99 19.35 -8.11
C VAL A 6 -19.46 17.93 -7.96
N ASN A 7 -18.17 17.81 -7.70
CA ASN A 7 -17.54 16.53 -7.43
C ASN A 7 -17.59 16.25 -5.93
N TYR A 8 -18.36 15.25 -5.56
CA TYR A 8 -18.46 14.84 -4.17
C TYR A 8 -17.36 13.85 -3.82
N PRO A 9 -16.72 13.96 -2.65
CA PRO A 9 -15.78 12.95 -2.23
C PRO A 9 -16.47 11.59 -2.08
N PHE A 10 -15.82 10.53 -2.51
CA PHE A 10 -16.37 9.20 -2.29
C PHE A 10 -15.94 8.68 -0.91
N MET A 11 -16.77 7.81 -0.35
CA MET A 11 -16.48 7.19 0.93
C MET A 11 -15.64 5.94 0.70
N ALA A 12 -14.45 5.89 1.30
CA ALA A 12 -13.58 4.72 1.24
C ALA A 12 -14.08 3.68 2.24
N PHE A 13 -15.14 2.99 1.86
CA PHE A 13 -15.83 2.10 2.76
C PHE A 13 -15.32 0.66 2.70
N ASN A 14 -14.90 0.22 1.55
CA ASN A 14 -14.50 -1.15 1.36
C ASN A 14 -13.33 -1.22 0.39
N PHE A 15 -12.43 -2.15 0.62
CA PHE A 15 -11.26 -2.29 -0.24
C PHE A 15 -10.81 -3.75 -0.30
N ALA A 16 -10.11 -4.10 -1.38
CA ALA A 16 -9.51 -5.41 -1.55
C ALA A 16 -8.05 -5.23 -1.96
N ILE A 17 -7.22 -6.15 -1.52
CA ILE A 17 -5.80 -6.11 -1.84
C ILE A 17 -5.40 -7.42 -2.47
N GLU A 18 -4.72 -7.33 -3.62
CA GLU A 18 -4.19 -8.47 -4.32
C GLU A 18 -2.69 -8.32 -4.45
N ILE A 19 -1.94 -9.33 -4.04
CA ILE A 19 -0.49 -9.33 -4.13
C ILE A 19 -0.06 -10.52 -4.96
N LYS A 20 0.67 -10.26 -6.04
CA LYS A 20 1.21 -11.29 -6.92
C LYS A 20 2.73 -11.32 -6.81
N VAL A 21 3.26 -12.45 -6.38
CA VAL A 21 4.70 -12.63 -6.23
C VAL A 21 5.27 -13.11 -7.57
N GLU A 22 6.31 -12.39 -8.04
CA GLU A 22 6.92 -12.68 -9.31
C GLU A 22 7.57 -14.05 -9.33
N GLY A 23 7.36 -14.80 -10.41
CA GLY A 23 8.00 -16.10 -10.61
C GLY A 23 7.43 -17.25 -9.80
N VAL A 24 6.39 -17.00 -9.01
CA VAL A 24 5.74 -18.01 -8.18
C VAL A 24 4.25 -17.96 -8.43
N ALA A 25 3.61 -19.12 -8.50
CA ALA A 25 2.15 -19.17 -8.64
C ALA A 25 1.44 -18.88 -7.32
N MET A 26 2.08 -18.13 -6.45
CA MET A 26 1.52 -17.77 -5.16
C MET A 26 0.81 -16.44 -5.31
N GLN A 27 -0.49 -16.46 -5.18
CA GLN A 27 -1.28 -15.26 -5.17
C GLN A 27 -1.74 -15.04 -3.74
N ILE A 28 -1.21 -14.00 -3.14
CA ILE A 28 -1.63 -13.58 -1.82
C ILE A 28 -2.87 -12.71 -2.00
N CYS A 29 -3.96 -13.38 -2.29
CA CYS A 29 -5.19 -12.71 -2.55
C CYS A 29 -6.08 -12.90 -1.39
N ASP A 30 -6.70 -12.01 -1.01
CA ASP A 30 -7.77 -12.13 -0.32
C ASP A 30 -8.03 -12.11 0.88
N ALA A 31 -8.41 -12.09 1.22
CA ALA A 31 -8.96 -12.01 2.32
C ALA A 31 -9.17 -10.72 2.79
N ALA A 32 -9.89 -10.51 3.62
CA ALA A 32 -10.33 -9.32 4.21
C ALA A 32 -9.25 -8.67 5.04
N PHE A 33 -8.49 -7.84 4.44
CA PHE A 33 -7.66 -6.92 5.19
C PHE A 33 -8.58 -5.91 5.87
N SER A 34 -8.36 -5.70 7.16
CA SER A 34 -9.18 -4.78 7.93
C SER A 34 -8.65 -3.36 7.87
N GLU A 35 -7.39 -3.19 7.52
CA GLU A 35 -6.77 -1.88 7.51
C GLU A 35 -5.67 -1.81 6.45
N CYS A 36 -5.61 -0.67 5.76
CA CYS A 36 -4.59 -0.38 4.75
C CYS A 36 -4.21 1.08 4.88
N ASP A 37 -2.96 1.36 5.21
CA ASP A 37 -2.47 2.72 5.42
C ASP A 37 -1.07 2.86 4.88
N GLY A 38 -0.78 4.01 4.28
CA GLY A 38 0.54 4.30 3.76
C GLY A 38 0.64 4.47 2.27
N LEU A 39 -0.48 4.62 1.57
CA LEU A 39 -0.46 4.96 0.15
C LEU A 39 -0.10 6.43 0.03
N GLU A 40 1.18 6.70 0.10
CA GLU A 40 1.69 8.07 0.24
C GLU A 40 2.97 8.24 -0.55
N MET A 41 3.07 9.35 -1.25
CA MET A 41 4.30 9.72 -1.95
C MET A 41 4.71 11.13 -1.55
N THR A 42 6.01 11.32 -1.39
CA THR A 42 6.60 12.60 -1.01
C THR A 42 7.68 12.95 -2.00
N MET A 43 7.65 14.17 -2.49
CA MET A 43 8.66 14.67 -3.40
C MET A 43 9.63 15.56 -2.65
N ASP A 44 10.91 15.23 -2.70
CA ASP A 44 11.94 16.07 -2.11
C ASP A 44 12.09 17.35 -2.91
N VAL A 45 12.28 18.46 -2.21
CA VAL A 45 12.46 19.75 -2.85
C VAL A 45 13.92 20.17 -2.67
N LYS A 46 14.56 20.47 -3.79
CA LYS A 46 15.91 21.05 -3.77
C LYS A 46 15.78 22.56 -3.85
N THR A 47 16.40 23.23 -2.90
CA THR A 47 16.40 24.70 -2.85
C THR A 47 17.73 25.22 -3.33
N ILE A 48 17.70 26.08 -4.34
CA ILE A 48 18.91 26.74 -4.88
C ILE A 48 18.78 28.22 -4.60
N ARG A 49 19.85 28.81 -4.05
CA ARG A 49 19.96 30.26 -3.87
C ARG A 49 20.79 30.83 -4.99
N GLU A 50 20.23 31.79 -5.71
CA GLU A 50 21.01 32.52 -6.68
C GLU A 50 21.93 33.50 -5.94
N GLY A 51 23.22 33.44 -6.24
CA GLY A 51 24.19 34.34 -5.67
C GLY A 51 23.87 35.78 -6.01
N GLY A 52 23.81 36.63 -5.00
CA GLY A 52 23.54 38.05 -5.16
C GLY A 52 22.09 38.44 -5.07
N ASN A 53 21.18 37.51 -4.99
CA ASN A 53 19.75 37.79 -4.86
C ASN A 53 19.22 37.23 -3.54
N ASN A 54 19.26 38.04 -2.51
CA ASN A 54 18.97 37.63 -1.15
C ASN A 54 17.51 37.28 -0.86
N GLY A 55 16.60 37.55 -1.79
CA GLY A 55 15.18 37.31 -1.57
C GLY A 55 14.55 36.19 -2.38
N LYS A 56 15.35 35.51 -3.23
CA LYS A 56 14.79 34.54 -4.16
C LYS A 56 15.39 33.17 -3.95
N GLN A 57 14.53 32.23 -3.59
CA GLN A 57 14.88 30.80 -3.53
C GLN A 57 14.19 30.10 -4.69
N ILE A 58 14.96 29.36 -5.48
CA ILE A 58 14.40 28.53 -6.54
C ILE A 58 14.25 27.12 -5.99
N ARG A 59 13.07 26.58 -6.09
CA ARG A 59 12.78 25.22 -5.64
C ARG A 59 12.67 24.30 -6.84
N LEU A 60 13.49 23.26 -6.83
CA LEU A 60 13.49 22.24 -7.87
C LEU A 60 12.91 20.95 -7.33
N THR A 61 12.31 20.18 -8.23
CA THR A 61 11.80 18.87 -7.87
C THR A 61 12.96 17.89 -7.63
N GLY A 62 12.88 17.15 -6.54
CA GLY A 62 13.80 16.08 -6.24
C GLY A 62 13.16 14.71 -6.47
N PRO A 63 13.79 13.66 -5.97
CA PRO A 63 13.23 12.31 -6.12
C PRO A 63 11.93 12.13 -5.33
N ILE A 64 11.10 11.20 -5.78
CA ILE A 64 9.88 10.84 -5.11
C ILE A 64 10.18 9.68 -4.16
N ASN A 65 9.73 9.81 -2.92
CA ASN A 65 9.85 8.77 -1.90
C ASN A 65 8.45 8.25 -1.57
N TYR A 66 8.36 6.96 -1.35
CA TYR A 66 7.11 6.31 -1.02
C TYR A 66 7.15 5.81 0.42
N ALA A 67 6.08 6.06 1.16
CA ALA A 67 5.96 5.55 2.52
C ALA A 67 5.69 4.04 2.50
N SER A 68 6.06 3.36 3.57
CA SER A 68 5.73 1.94 3.69
C SER A 68 4.23 1.74 3.84
N LEU A 69 3.70 0.73 3.17
CA LEU A 69 2.29 0.38 3.27
C LEU A 69 2.09 -0.58 4.44
N THR A 70 1.18 -0.25 5.33
CA THR A 70 0.85 -1.09 6.48
C THR A 70 -0.50 -1.74 6.24
N LEU A 71 -0.54 -3.06 6.34
CA LEU A 71 -1.73 -3.88 6.14
C LEU A 71 -1.99 -4.70 7.38
N LYS A 72 -3.25 -4.76 7.81
CA LYS A 72 -3.65 -5.60 8.94
C LYS A 72 -4.80 -6.51 8.51
N ARG A 73 -4.77 -7.75 8.97
CA ARG A 73 -5.85 -8.69 8.72
C ARG A 73 -5.89 -9.77 9.81
N GLY A 74 -7.01 -10.46 9.90
CA GLY A 74 -7.08 -11.64 10.74
C GLY A 74 -6.16 -12.74 10.22
N MET A 75 -5.42 -13.39 11.10
CA MET A 75 -4.53 -14.47 10.71
C MET A 75 -5.34 -15.69 10.28
N THR A 76 -4.98 -16.27 9.14
CA THR A 76 -5.66 -17.45 8.59
C THR A 76 -4.72 -18.64 8.57
N GLU A 77 -5.29 -19.82 8.42
CA GLU A 77 -4.50 -21.06 8.40
C GLU A 77 -3.69 -21.26 7.13
N THR A 78 -3.88 -20.41 6.13
CA THR A 78 -3.07 -20.49 4.89
C THR A 78 -1.64 -20.02 5.10
N PHE A 79 -1.42 -19.14 6.07
CA PHE A 79 -0.10 -18.57 6.40
C PHE A 79 0.63 -18.01 5.17
N ASP A 80 -0.12 -17.46 4.24
CA ASP A 80 0.44 -17.00 2.96
C ASP A 80 1.46 -15.87 3.11
N LEU A 81 1.23 -14.92 4.03
CA LEU A 81 2.18 -13.84 4.26
C LEU A 81 3.49 -14.37 4.84
N TRP A 82 3.40 -15.35 5.73
CA TRP A 82 4.58 -15.96 6.33
C TRP A 82 5.38 -16.76 5.32
N LYS A 83 4.69 -17.44 4.40
CA LYS A 83 5.34 -18.17 3.30
C LYS A 83 6.06 -17.20 2.37
N TRP A 84 5.49 -16.04 2.12
CA TRP A 84 6.11 -15.04 1.28
C TRP A 84 7.41 -14.52 1.92
N VAL A 85 7.39 -14.18 3.19
CA VAL A 85 8.59 -13.72 3.90
C VAL A 85 9.66 -14.80 3.90
N GLU A 86 9.26 -16.06 4.10
CA GLU A 86 10.21 -17.19 4.05
C GLU A 86 10.82 -17.33 2.65
N LEU A 87 10.04 -17.16 1.61
CA LEU A 87 10.51 -17.17 0.23
C LEU A 87 11.55 -16.07 0.00
N MET A 88 11.33 -14.90 0.58
CA MET A 88 12.27 -13.78 0.44
C MET A 88 13.61 -14.05 1.10
N GLN A 89 13.64 -14.88 2.14
CA GLN A 89 14.89 -15.26 2.79
C GLN A 89 15.75 -16.15 1.87
N THR A 90 15.09 -16.96 1.05
CA THR A 90 15.75 -17.83 0.10
C THR A 90 16.08 -17.12 -1.20
N ASN A 91 15.16 -16.30 -1.68
CA ASN A 91 15.30 -15.57 -2.95
C ASN A 91 15.09 -14.07 -2.73
N PRO A 92 16.09 -13.36 -2.20
CA PRO A 92 15.91 -11.94 -1.85
C PRO A 92 15.67 -11.01 -3.04
N GLU A 93 15.91 -11.49 -4.26
CA GLU A 93 15.68 -10.67 -5.46
C GLU A 93 14.23 -10.71 -5.94
N THR A 94 13.41 -11.57 -5.38
CA THR A 94 12.02 -11.69 -5.77
C THR A 94 11.23 -10.44 -5.39
N ARG A 95 10.40 -9.97 -6.30
CA ARG A 95 9.55 -8.80 -6.08
C ARG A 95 8.10 -9.18 -6.33
N ALA A 96 7.20 -8.38 -5.80
CA ALA A 96 5.77 -8.59 -5.98
C ALA A 96 5.12 -7.31 -6.50
N ASP A 97 3.98 -7.48 -7.18
CA ASP A 97 3.13 -6.37 -7.56
C ASP A 97 1.87 -6.43 -6.71
N ALA A 98 1.42 -5.28 -6.27
CA ALA A 98 0.23 -5.20 -5.44
C ALA A 98 -0.79 -4.25 -6.03
N GLU A 99 -2.07 -4.58 -5.85
CA GLU A 99 -3.18 -3.73 -6.24
C GLU A 99 -4.06 -3.49 -5.03
N VAL A 100 -4.39 -2.24 -4.77
CA VAL A 100 -5.35 -1.87 -3.75
C VAL A 100 -6.57 -1.31 -4.45
N VAL A 101 -7.70 -2.01 -4.37
CA VAL A 101 -8.94 -1.61 -5.05
C VAL A 101 -9.90 -1.09 -4.00
N VAL A 102 -10.38 0.14 -4.21
CA VAL A 102 -11.33 0.78 -3.31
C VAL A 102 -12.72 0.73 -3.93
N PHE A 103 -13.68 0.24 -3.18
CA PHE A 103 -15.05 0.09 -3.64
C PHE A 103 -15.99 1.09 -2.97
N SER A 104 -17.03 1.47 -3.70
CA SER A 104 -18.14 2.22 -3.12
C SER A 104 -19.06 1.26 -2.36
N PRO A 105 -20.03 1.79 -1.57
CA PRO A 105 -20.99 0.93 -0.87
C PRO A 105 -21.80 0.02 -1.79
N ASP A 106 -21.99 0.39 -3.06
CA ASP A 106 -22.68 -0.44 -4.05
C ASP A 106 -21.73 -1.41 -4.78
N LYS A 107 -20.52 -1.59 -4.26
CA LYS A 107 -19.50 -2.53 -4.76
C LYS A 107 -18.94 -2.18 -6.14
N GLN A 108 -19.05 -0.95 -6.54
CA GLN A 108 -18.41 -0.48 -7.77
C GLN A 108 -16.98 -0.01 -7.46
N VAL A 109 -16.07 -0.28 -8.39
CA VAL A 109 -14.68 0.15 -8.23
C VAL A 109 -14.61 1.67 -8.38
N LYS A 110 -14.07 2.34 -7.35
CA LYS A 110 -13.91 3.79 -7.36
C LYS A 110 -12.46 4.22 -7.58
N ALA A 111 -11.52 3.43 -7.10
CA ALA A 111 -10.11 3.74 -7.27
C ALA A 111 -9.31 2.45 -7.25
N LYS A 112 -8.21 2.44 -7.97
CA LYS A 112 -7.31 1.30 -8.00
C LYS A 112 -5.89 1.82 -7.94
N PHE A 113 -5.18 1.45 -6.89
CA PHE A 113 -3.79 1.84 -6.72
C PHE A 113 -2.89 0.67 -7.09
N LEU A 114 -1.91 0.94 -7.94
CA LEU A 114 -0.95 -0.06 -8.40
C LEU A 114 0.40 0.22 -7.77
N LEU A 115 0.93 -0.79 -7.10
CA LEU A 115 2.23 -0.72 -6.46
C LEU A 115 3.15 -1.73 -7.13
N SER A 116 4.34 -1.30 -7.51
CA SER A 116 5.28 -2.20 -8.18
C SER A 116 6.52 -2.44 -7.35
N ARG A 117 7.09 -3.61 -7.57
CA ARG A 117 8.33 -4.06 -6.94
C ARG A 117 8.24 -4.00 -5.43
N CYS A 118 7.22 -4.65 -4.89
CA CYS A 118 6.96 -4.69 -3.46
C CYS A 118 7.80 -5.75 -2.78
N ILE A 119 8.28 -5.42 -1.58
CA ILE A 119 8.93 -6.39 -0.71
C ILE A 119 8.35 -6.28 0.69
N PRO A 120 8.23 -7.40 1.40
CA PRO A 120 7.81 -7.34 2.79
C PRO A 120 8.97 -6.87 3.65
N VAL A 121 8.77 -5.82 4.44
CA VAL A 121 9.82 -5.29 5.30
C VAL A 121 9.56 -5.58 6.78
N LYS A 122 8.32 -5.91 7.12
CA LYS A 122 7.97 -6.24 8.48
C LYS A 122 6.73 -7.13 8.49
N LEU A 123 6.80 -8.20 9.25
CA LEU A 123 5.64 -9.07 9.47
C LEU A 123 5.55 -9.33 10.97
N LYS A 124 4.44 -8.92 11.55
CA LYS A 124 4.24 -9.04 12.99
C LYS A 124 3.12 -10.03 13.27
N ALA A 125 3.42 -11.01 14.10
CA ALA A 125 2.42 -11.96 14.56
C ALA A 125 1.45 -11.30 15.54
N PRO A 126 0.23 -11.82 15.66
CA PRO A 126 -0.70 -11.30 16.68
C PRO A 126 -0.11 -11.41 18.08
N PRO A 127 -0.42 -10.44 18.95
CA PRO A 127 -0.03 -10.59 20.35
C PRO A 127 -0.71 -11.82 20.94
N LEU A 128 0.03 -12.60 21.69
CA LEU A 128 -0.47 -13.83 22.27
C LEU A 128 -0.83 -13.58 23.73
N ASN A 129 -2.11 -13.70 24.05
CA ASN A 129 -2.60 -13.52 25.39
C ASN A 129 -3.62 -14.61 25.70
N ALA A 130 -3.27 -15.50 26.61
CA ALA A 130 -4.12 -16.63 26.94
C ALA A 130 -5.43 -16.25 27.62
N LYS A 131 -5.50 -15.02 28.14
CA LYS A 131 -6.70 -14.54 28.86
C LYS A 131 -7.73 -13.86 27.95
N ASP A 132 -7.26 -13.32 26.81
CA ASP A 132 -8.16 -12.63 25.90
C ASP A 132 -8.44 -13.51 24.70
N GLY A 133 -9.67 -13.88 24.51
CA GLY A 133 -10.09 -14.66 23.35
C GLY A 133 -10.36 -13.81 22.12
N GLY A 134 -9.61 -12.73 21.92
CA GLY A 134 -9.80 -11.82 20.79
C GLY A 134 -9.32 -12.39 19.47
N VAL A 135 -9.69 -11.72 18.38
CA VAL A 135 -9.27 -12.08 17.04
C VAL A 135 -7.77 -11.85 16.89
N ALA A 136 -7.07 -12.85 16.35
CA ALA A 136 -5.64 -12.72 16.09
C ALA A 136 -5.43 -11.88 14.83
N ILE A 137 -4.84 -10.70 14.99
CA ILE A 137 -4.59 -9.76 13.89
C ILE A 137 -3.10 -9.74 13.59
N GLU A 138 -2.73 -10.03 12.36
CA GLU A 138 -1.35 -9.92 11.90
C GLU A 138 -1.15 -8.61 11.14
N GLU A 139 0.08 -8.11 11.15
CA GLU A 139 0.44 -6.84 10.52
C GLU A 139 1.59 -7.05 9.56
N LEU A 140 1.42 -6.51 8.35
CA LEU A 140 2.44 -6.59 7.30
C LEU A 140 2.80 -5.18 6.86
N GLN A 141 4.08 -4.90 6.73
CA GLN A 141 4.54 -3.67 6.10
C GLN A 141 5.26 -4.00 4.80
N LEU A 142 4.91 -3.27 3.75
CA LEU A 142 5.51 -3.41 2.44
C LEU A 142 6.28 -2.15 2.07
N ALA A 143 7.44 -2.34 1.47
CA ALA A 143 8.11 -1.26 0.74
C ALA A 143 7.84 -1.48 -0.75
N TYR A 144 7.70 -0.41 -1.50
CA TYR A 144 7.44 -0.49 -2.94
C TYR A 144 8.20 0.61 -3.66
N GLU A 145 8.48 0.39 -4.94
CA GLU A 145 9.28 1.33 -5.72
C GLU A 145 8.43 2.32 -6.52
N SER A 146 7.17 2.00 -6.80
CA SER A 146 6.29 2.94 -7.47
C SER A 146 4.85 2.78 -7.01
N LEU A 147 4.13 3.88 -7.04
CA LEU A 147 2.71 3.95 -6.70
C LEU A 147 2.01 4.74 -7.80
N ARG A 148 0.98 4.15 -8.39
CA ARG A 148 0.23 4.80 -9.45
C ARG A 148 -1.26 4.57 -9.24
N LEU A 149 -2.03 5.61 -9.52
CA LEU A 149 -3.48 5.49 -9.54
C LEU A 149 -3.92 5.10 -10.95
N ASP A 150 -4.62 3.99 -11.07
CA ASP A 150 -5.16 3.55 -12.34
C ASP A 150 -6.52 4.19 -12.52
N THR A 151 -6.63 5.06 -13.52
CA THR A 151 -7.86 5.78 -13.83
C THR A 151 -8.68 5.12 -14.93
N GLU A 152 -8.14 4.08 -15.54
CA GLU A 152 -8.88 3.33 -16.56
C GLU A 152 -9.79 2.32 -15.90
N SER A 153 -11.06 2.54 -16.03
CA SER A 153 -12.07 1.63 -15.50
C SER A 153 -12.41 0.52 -16.50
#